data_34d9f1613e53341de3e016e402a68698
#
_entry.id   34d9f1613e53341de3e016e402a68698
#
_cell.length_a   1.000
_cell.length_b   1.000
_cell.length_c   1.000
_cell.angle_alpha   90.00
_cell.angle_beta   90.00
_cell.angle_gamma   90.00
#
_symmetry.space_group_name_H-M   'P 1'
#
loop_
_entity.id
_entity.type
_entity.pdbx_description
1 polymer ?
#
loop_
_entity_poly.entity_id
_entity_poly.type
_entity_poly.pdbx_seq_one_letter_code
_entity_poly.pdbx_strand_id
1 'polypeptide(L)'
;AASPIEGLLERIDKGASRKFMIEQVKSPVDFFELDQKGDKVVIRGNNYVSIATGLNWYLKYHVGIHLFWNGMQAELPEVLPAVKQKERHETDMKYRYDFNYCTFSYTMAFWDWARWEKEIDWMALHGINLPLAMVGVDGVWYNVLSKLGYTKEEINDFVAGPGFQAWWLMNNLEGWGSP
;
A
#
# COMPACT_ATOMS: atom_id res chain seq x y z
N ALA A 1 -18.31 9.86 -3.61
CA ALA A 1 -17.38 9.12 -2.77
C ALA A 1 -16.08 9.93 -2.68
N ALA A 2 -15.45 9.97 -1.51
CA ALA A 2 -14.13 10.58 -1.35
C ALA A 2 -13.11 9.89 -2.27
N SER A 3 -12.11 10.63 -2.75
CA SER A 3 -11.05 10.03 -3.55
C SER A 3 -10.17 9.11 -2.67
N PRO A 4 -9.46 8.13 -3.24
CA PRO A 4 -8.53 7.28 -2.48
C PRO A 4 -7.49 8.09 -1.68
N ILE A 5 -7.04 9.22 -2.23
CA ILE A 5 -6.06 10.09 -1.55
C ILE A 5 -6.68 10.87 -0.38
N GLU A 6 -7.94 11.29 -0.50
CA GLU A 6 -8.64 11.89 0.65
C GLU A 6 -8.78 10.88 1.78
N GLY A 7 -9.13 9.64 1.49
CA GLY A 7 -9.16 8.57 2.49
C GLY A 7 -7.80 8.32 3.15
N LEU A 8 -6.72 8.29 2.37
CA LEU A 8 -5.35 8.17 2.88
C LEU A 8 -4.99 9.34 3.82
N LEU A 9 -5.27 10.57 3.41
CA LEU A 9 -5.03 11.77 4.22
C LEU A 9 -5.76 11.71 5.57
N GLU A 10 -7.03 11.29 5.57
CA GLU A 10 -7.84 11.18 6.79
C GLU A 10 -7.34 10.07 7.74
N ARG A 11 -6.66 9.03 7.21
CA ARG A 11 -6.01 8.00 8.04
C ARG A 11 -4.67 8.45 8.61
N ILE A 12 -3.97 9.37 7.94
CA ILE A 12 -2.73 9.97 8.45
C ILE A 12 -3.05 10.95 9.58
N ASP A 13 -3.97 11.88 9.33
CA ASP A 13 -4.41 12.86 10.29
C ASP A 13 -5.86 13.30 9.98
N LYS A 14 -6.73 13.24 10.97
CA LYS A 14 -8.15 13.56 10.82
C LYS A 14 -8.36 15.01 10.38
N GLY A 15 -9.02 15.21 9.26
CA GLY A 15 -9.28 16.52 8.67
C GLY A 15 -8.18 17.03 7.74
N ALA A 16 -7.11 16.26 7.55
CA ALA A 16 -5.99 16.64 6.69
C ALA A 16 -6.40 16.87 5.23
N SER A 17 -7.39 16.14 4.72
CA SER A 17 -7.85 16.27 3.33
C SER A 17 -8.23 17.71 2.93
N ARG A 18 -8.68 18.51 3.89
CA ARG A 18 -9.08 19.91 3.66
C ARG A 18 -7.93 20.84 3.37
N LYS A 19 -6.71 20.48 3.78
CA LYS A 19 -5.48 21.28 3.65
C LYS A 19 -4.82 21.12 2.29
N PHE A 20 -5.22 20.12 1.51
CA PHE A 20 -4.63 19.77 0.22
C PHE A 20 -5.62 19.94 -0.93
N MET A 21 -5.08 20.18 -2.11
CA MET A 21 -5.77 20.11 -3.38
C MET A 21 -5.13 19.01 -4.23
N ILE A 22 -5.92 18.03 -4.63
CA ILE A 22 -5.43 16.87 -5.38
C ILE A 22 -5.89 16.99 -6.83
N GLU A 23 -4.93 16.93 -7.76
CA GLU A 23 -5.20 17.04 -9.19
C GLU A 23 -4.56 15.84 -9.94
N GLN A 24 -5.37 15.10 -10.69
CA GLN A 24 -4.86 14.04 -11.55
C GLN A 24 -4.67 14.58 -12.97
N VAL A 25 -3.46 14.43 -13.51
CA VAL A 25 -3.05 14.97 -14.82
C VAL A 25 -2.44 13.86 -15.66
N LYS A 26 -2.91 13.67 -16.89
CA LYS A 26 -2.38 12.65 -17.79
C LYS A 26 -0.89 12.88 -18.11
N SER A 27 -0.09 11.82 -18.02
CA SER A 27 1.33 11.81 -18.41
C SER A 27 1.72 10.41 -18.87
N PRO A 28 2.64 10.28 -19.83
CA PRO A 28 3.19 8.99 -20.26
C PRO A 28 4.16 8.37 -19.25
N VAL A 29 4.68 9.18 -18.32
CA VAL A 29 5.58 8.75 -17.24
C VAL A 29 4.97 9.03 -15.89
N ASP A 30 5.33 8.22 -14.89
CA ASP A 30 4.91 8.47 -13.52
C ASP A 30 5.60 9.72 -12.98
N PHE A 31 4.81 10.64 -12.45
CA PHE A 31 5.30 11.87 -11.86
C PHE A 31 4.41 12.34 -10.70
N PHE A 32 4.99 13.10 -9.83
CA PHE A 32 4.25 14.02 -8.97
C PHE A 32 4.79 15.45 -9.08
N GLU A 33 3.93 16.38 -8.74
CA GLU A 33 4.24 17.82 -8.73
C GLU A 33 3.65 18.43 -7.49
N LEU A 34 4.44 19.27 -6.82
CA LEU A 34 4.02 20.07 -5.68
C LEU A 34 3.91 21.54 -6.09
N ASP A 35 2.85 22.18 -5.66
CA ASP A 35 2.56 23.59 -5.98
C ASP A 35 1.74 24.23 -4.85
N GLN A 36 1.50 25.53 -4.93
CA GLN A 36 0.72 26.28 -3.96
C GLN A 36 -0.44 27.00 -4.65
N LYS A 37 -1.64 26.94 -4.05
CA LYS A 37 -2.79 27.72 -4.49
C LYS A 37 -3.54 28.29 -3.28
N GLY A 38 -3.33 29.59 -3.05
CA GLY A 38 -3.84 30.22 -1.83
C GLY A 38 -3.19 29.59 -0.60
N ASP A 39 -4.00 29.16 0.33
CA ASP A 39 -3.60 28.49 1.57
C ASP A 39 -3.42 26.96 1.44
N LYS A 40 -3.72 26.39 0.25
CA LYS A 40 -3.65 24.96 0.02
C LYS A 40 -2.41 24.53 -0.72
N VAL A 41 -1.82 23.42 -0.27
CA VAL A 41 -0.81 22.68 -1.01
C VAL A 41 -1.47 21.89 -2.11
N VAL A 42 -0.99 22.03 -3.34
CA VAL A 42 -1.48 21.28 -4.51
C VAL A 42 -0.54 20.13 -4.79
N ILE A 43 -1.08 18.93 -4.86
CA ILE A 43 -0.34 17.73 -5.27
C ILE A 43 -0.94 17.20 -6.55
N ARG A 44 -0.16 17.16 -7.62
CA ARG A 44 -0.53 16.62 -8.92
C ARG A 44 0.22 15.33 -9.20
N GLY A 45 -0.41 14.43 -9.95
CA GLY A 45 0.23 13.22 -10.45
C GLY A 45 -0.60 12.55 -11.52
N ASN A 46 0.00 11.60 -12.25
CA ASN A 46 -0.73 10.89 -13.31
C ASN A 46 -1.60 9.74 -12.77
N ASN A 47 -1.30 9.25 -11.58
CA ASN A 47 -2.06 8.20 -10.88
C ASN A 47 -2.01 8.41 -9.36
N TYR A 48 -2.82 7.67 -8.62
CA TYR A 48 -2.91 7.83 -7.17
C TYR A 48 -1.65 7.43 -6.41
N VAL A 49 -0.86 6.48 -6.91
CA VAL A 49 0.43 6.12 -6.29
C VAL A 49 1.41 7.27 -6.41
N SER A 50 1.50 7.88 -7.60
CA SER A 50 2.34 9.08 -7.81
C SER A 50 1.92 10.25 -6.91
N ILE A 51 0.63 10.49 -6.76
CA ILE A 51 0.09 11.54 -5.88
C ILE A 51 0.41 11.23 -4.41
N ALA A 52 0.24 9.98 -3.97
CA ALA A 52 0.60 9.55 -2.60
C ALA A 52 2.10 9.71 -2.34
N THR A 53 2.95 9.39 -3.33
CA THR A 53 4.40 9.62 -3.25
C THR A 53 4.71 11.11 -3.10
N GLY A 54 4.02 11.96 -3.84
CA GLY A 54 4.14 13.42 -3.70
C GLY A 54 3.71 13.92 -2.32
N LEU A 55 2.65 13.35 -1.75
CA LEU A 55 2.23 13.66 -0.40
C LEU A 55 3.32 13.28 0.62
N ASN A 56 3.87 12.07 0.56
CA ASN A 56 4.96 11.64 1.44
C ASN A 56 6.20 12.53 1.29
N TRP A 57 6.54 12.90 0.05
CA TRP A 57 7.63 13.83 -0.24
C TRP A 57 7.41 15.20 0.43
N TYR A 58 6.21 15.75 0.27
CA TYR A 58 5.86 17.03 0.90
C TYR A 58 5.95 16.94 2.43
N LEU A 59 5.36 15.93 3.03
CA LEU A 59 5.40 15.74 4.49
C LEU A 59 6.84 15.62 4.99
N LYS A 60 7.69 14.88 4.29
CA LYS A 60 9.08 14.66 4.68
C LYS A 60 9.95 15.91 4.52
N TYR A 61 9.89 16.58 3.37
CA TYR A 61 10.86 17.61 3.03
C TYR A 61 10.38 19.03 3.29
N HIS A 62 9.07 19.29 3.35
CA HIS A 62 8.52 20.59 3.67
C HIS A 62 8.02 20.69 5.11
N VAL A 63 7.37 19.65 5.62
CA VAL A 63 6.80 19.63 6.98
C VAL A 63 7.77 19.07 8.01
N GLY A 64 8.68 18.18 7.60
CA GLY A 64 9.59 17.48 8.52
C GLY A 64 8.96 16.27 9.20
N ILE A 65 7.86 15.75 8.65
CA ILE A 65 7.18 14.55 9.13
C ILE A 65 7.64 13.34 8.32
N HIS A 66 8.14 12.32 8.99
CA HIS A 66 8.54 11.06 8.37
C HIS A 66 7.53 9.97 8.67
N LEU A 67 6.82 9.51 7.64
CA LEU A 67 5.94 8.36 7.72
C LEU A 67 6.75 7.09 7.45
N PHE A 68 6.89 6.24 8.44
CA PHE A 68 7.65 4.99 8.36
C PHE A 68 6.77 3.80 8.70
N TRP A 69 7.25 2.62 8.37
CA TRP A 69 6.45 1.39 8.41
C TRP A 69 5.70 1.13 9.72
N ASN A 70 6.30 1.48 10.86
CA ASN A 70 5.69 1.36 12.19
C ASN A 70 5.04 2.67 12.71
N GLY A 71 5.06 3.75 11.93
CA GLY A 71 4.58 5.07 12.33
C GLY A 71 3.93 5.81 11.17
N MET A 72 2.67 5.47 10.87
CA MET A 72 1.90 6.03 9.76
C MET A 72 0.97 7.16 10.14
N GLN A 73 0.81 7.44 11.43
CA GLN A 73 0.00 8.55 11.91
C GLN A 73 0.90 9.73 12.21
N ALA A 74 0.41 10.93 11.91
CA ALA A 74 1.09 12.19 12.17
C ALA A 74 0.06 13.24 12.57
N GLU A 75 0.50 14.21 13.33
CA GLU A 75 -0.26 15.43 13.61
C GLU A 75 0.29 16.53 12.70
N LEU A 76 -0.52 16.95 11.74
CA LEU A 76 -0.12 18.01 10.81
C LEU A 76 -0.25 19.38 11.47
N PRO A 77 0.67 20.31 11.19
CA PRO A 77 0.54 21.67 11.68
C PRO A 77 -0.76 22.32 11.19
N GLU A 78 -1.31 23.22 11.99
CA GLU A 78 -2.53 23.94 11.64
C GLU A 78 -2.39 24.66 10.30
N VAL A 79 -1.26 25.32 10.10
CA VAL A 79 -0.86 25.96 8.84
C VAL A 79 0.28 25.17 8.23
N LEU A 80 0.04 24.61 7.05
CA LEU A 80 1.05 23.84 6.32
C LEU A 80 2.15 24.79 5.76
N PRO A 81 3.43 24.39 5.80
CA PRO A 81 4.50 25.09 5.12
C PRO A 81 4.20 25.26 3.62
N ALA A 82 4.29 26.49 3.13
CA ALA A 82 4.01 26.79 1.72
C ALA A 82 5.06 26.17 0.79
N VAL A 83 4.62 25.68 -0.35
CA VAL A 83 5.49 25.30 -1.47
C VAL A 83 5.90 26.58 -2.19
N LYS A 84 7.11 27.08 -1.84
CA LYS A 84 7.60 28.38 -2.32
C LYS A 84 7.89 28.40 -3.83
N GLN A 85 8.26 27.25 -4.37
CA GLN A 85 8.57 27.07 -5.78
C GLN A 85 7.98 25.74 -6.21
N LYS A 86 7.25 25.76 -7.32
CA LYS A 86 6.73 24.55 -7.95
C LYS A 86 7.86 23.57 -8.22
N GLU A 87 7.69 22.32 -7.82
CA GLU A 87 8.65 21.25 -8.03
C GLU A 87 7.97 20.05 -8.68
N ARG A 88 8.71 19.35 -9.54
CA ARG A 88 8.24 18.17 -10.26
C ARG A 88 9.30 17.08 -10.21
N HIS A 89 8.84 15.87 -9.91
CA HIS A 89 9.66 14.65 -9.85
C HIS A 89 9.04 13.59 -10.74
N GLU A 90 9.87 12.95 -11.53
CA GLU A 90 9.48 11.92 -12.48
C GLU A 90 10.29 10.64 -12.26
N THR A 91 9.74 9.51 -12.71
CA THR A 91 10.46 8.25 -12.79
C THR A 91 10.12 7.52 -14.08
N ASP A 92 11.12 6.91 -14.71
CA ASP A 92 10.99 6.00 -15.83
C ASP A 92 10.80 4.54 -15.40
N MET A 93 10.92 4.25 -14.11
CA MET A 93 10.69 2.94 -13.54
C MET A 93 9.20 2.58 -13.60
N LYS A 94 8.83 1.83 -14.63
CA LYS A 94 7.44 1.39 -14.85
C LYS A 94 6.92 0.51 -13.71
N TYR A 95 7.76 -0.35 -13.14
CA TYR A 95 7.40 -1.29 -12.09
C TYR A 95 8.26 -1.05 -10.85
N ARG A 96 7.61 -0.82 -9.71
CA ARG A 96 8.22 -0.69 -8.41
C ARG A 96 7.62 -1.78 -7.53
N TYR A 97 8.39 -2.87 -7.42
CA TYR A 97 7.94 -4.13 -6.85
C TYR A 97 8.19 -4.20 -5.35
N ASP A 98 7.28 -4.82 -4.63
CA ASP A 98 7.44 -5.15 -3.22
C ASP A 98 6.90 -6.54 -2.91
N PHE A 99 7.37 -7.08 -1.78
CA PHE A 99 7.10 -8.41 -1.26
C PHE A 99 7.81 -9.54 -2.02
N ASN A 100 7.89 -10.66 -1.34
CA ASN A 100 8.25 -11.97 -1.87
C ASN A 100 7.39 -13.05 -1.20
N TYR A 101 7.50 -14.27 -1.65
CA TYR A 101 6.72 -15.38 -1.11
C TYR A 101 6.89 -15.56 0.40
N CYS A 102 8.13 -15.47 0.90
CA CYS A 102 8.43 -15.78 2.30
C CYS A 102 7.82 -14.76 3.27
N THR A 103 7.76 -13.48 2.92
CA THR A 103 7.25 -12.42 3.80
C THR A 103 5.80 -12.66 4.25
N PHE A 104 4.98 -13.29 3.43
CA PHE A 104 3.59 -13.63 3.79
C PHE A 104 3.50 -14.57 4.98
N SER A 105 4.38 -15.57 5.07
CA SER A 105 4.36 -16.53 6.17
C SER A 105 5.15 -16.05 7.40
N TYR A 106 6.16 -15.19 7.23
CA TYR A 106 6.93 -14.66 8.36
C TYR A 106 6.27 -13.47 9.04
N THR A 107 5.82 -12.49 8.25
CA THR A 107 5.36 -11.21 8.79
C THR A 107 3.84 -11.06 8.70
N MET A 108 3.22 -11.59 7.64
CA MET A 108 1.86 -11.23 7.24
C MET A 108 0.82 -12.33 7.47
N ALA A 109 1.23 -13.50 7.95
CA ALA A 109 0.39 -14.71 8.04
C ALA A 109 -0.94 -14.48 8.78
N PHE A 110 -0.96 -13.57 9.76
CA PHE A 110 -2.11 -13.30 10.61
C PHE A 110 -2.59 -11.85 10.53
N TRP A 111 -2.21 -11.11 9.48
CA TRP A 111 -2.68 -9.74 9.32
C TRP A 111 -4.17 -9.70 8.98
N ASP A 112 -4.90 -8.89 9.72
CA ASP A 112 -6.28 -8.52 9.42
C ASP A 112 -6.34 -7.35 8.42
N TRP A 113 -7.55 -6.97 8.03
CA TRP A 113 -7.74 -5.85 7.10
C TRP A 113 -7.15 -4.54 7.62
N ALA A 114 -7.30 -4.25 8.90
CA ALA A 114 -6.79 -3.00 9.46
C ALA A 114 -5.27 -2.87 9.32
N ARG A 115 -4.54 -4.01 9.45
CA ARG A 115 -3.10 -4.03 9.22
C ARG A 115 -2.76 -3.98 7.72
N TRP A 116 -3.54 -4.68 6.87
CA TRP A 116 -3.36 -4.63 5.42
C TRP A 116 -3.62 -3.23 4.85
N GLU A 117 -4.63 -2.51 5.32
CA GLU A 117 -4.91 -1.13 4.89
C GLU A 117 -3.70 -0.21 5.16
N LYS A 118 -3.05 -0.33 6.32
CA LYS A 118 -1.82 0.43 6.63
C LYS A 118 -0.67 0.07 5.69
N GLU A 119 -0.53 -1.19 5.33
CA GLU A 119 0.50 -1.63 4.39
C GLU A 119 0.27 -1.07 2.99
N ILE A 120 -0.95 -1.12 2.51
CA ILE A 120 -1.33 -0.55 1.21
C ILE A 120 -1.08 0.96 1.19
N ASP A 121 -1.44 1.67 2.25
CA ASP A 121 -1.16 3.10 2.40
C ASP A 121 0.34 3.38 2.39
N TRP A 122 1.12 2.59 3.13
CA TRP A 122 2.59 2.73 3.17
C TRP A 122 3.20 2.48 1.79
N MET A 123 2.80 1.42 1.10
CA MET A 123 3.26 1.14 -0.26
C MET A 123 2.95 2.29 -1.21
N ALA A 124 1.73 2.82 -1.20
CA ALA A 124 1.33 3.94 -2.05
C ALA A 124 2.17 5.20 -1.77
N LEU A 125 2.41 5.53 -0.49
CA LEU A 125 3.25 6.66 -0.06
C LEU A 125 4.72 6.50 -0.48
N HIS A 126 5.20 5.27 -0.66
CA HIS A 126 6.56 4.96 -1.07
C HIS A 126 6.71 4.61 -2.56
N GLY A 127 5.65 4.82 -3.33
CA GLY A 127 5.67 4.68 -4.78
C GLY A 127 5.60 3.24 -5.29
N ILE A 128 5.30 2.28 -4.44
CA ILE A 128 5.14 0.87 -4.83
C ILE A 128 3.85 0.73 -5.65
N ASN A 129 3.95 0.17 -6.84
CA ASN A 129 2.81 -0.02 -7.75
C ASN A 129 2.62 -1.47 -8.22
N LEU A 130 3.47 -2.39 -7.76
CA LEU A 130 3.44 -3.81 -8.13
C LEU A 130 3.77 -4.70 -6.92
N PRO A 131 2.92 -4.77 -5.89
CA PRO A 131 3.12 -5.72 -4.80
C PRO A 131 2.74 -7.13 -5.24
N LEU A 132 3.48 -8.15 -4.74
CA LEU A 132 3.07 -9.53 -4.88
C LEU A 132 1.80 -9.78 -4.02
N ALA A 133 0.71 -10.23 -4.63
CA ALA A 133 -0.58 -10.41 -3.98
C ALA A 133 -0.88 -11.90 -3.78
N MET A 134 -0.38 -12.48 -2.69
CA MET A 134 -0.60 -13.89 -2.34
C MET A 134 -1.73 -14.10 -1.33
N VAL A 135 -2.23 -13.04 -0.73
CA VAL A 135 -3.26 -13.09 0.31
C VAL A 135 -4.57 -13.66 -0.24
N GLY A 136 -5.16 -14.61 0.49
CA GLY A 136 -6.44 -15.22 0.13
C GLY A 136 -6.34 -16.35 -0.89
N VAL A 137 -5.14 -16.75 -1.31
CA VAL A 137 -4.95 -17.90 -2.22
C VAL A 137 -5.39 -19.23 -1.57
N ASP A 138 -5.22 -19.37 -0.26
CA ASP A 138 -5.74 -20.46 0.55
C ASP A 138 -7.26 -20.61 0.43
N GLY A 139 -8.00 -19.50 0.49
CA GLY A 139 -9.45 -19.48 0.24
C GLY A 139 -9.83 -19.91 -1.18
N VAL A 140 -9.03 -19.58 -2.18
CA VAL A 140 -9.22 -20.06 -3.56
C VAL A 140 -9.01 -21.57 -3.63
N TRP A 141 -7.92 -22.09 -3.03
CA TRP A 141 -7.67 -23.53 -2.97
C TRP A 141 -8.78 -24.27 -2.25
N TYR A 142 -9.22 -23.80 -1.09
CA TYR A 142 -10.35 -24.39 -0.38
C TYR A 142 -11.60 -24.48 -1.27
N ASN A 143 -11.96 -23.42 -1.95
CA ASN A 143 -13.13 -23.39 -2.83
C ASN A 143 -13.00 -24.34 -4.03
N VAL A 144 -11.80 -24.45 -4.62
CA VAL A 144 -11.55 -25.36 -5.75
C VAL A 144 -11.64 -26.81 -5.29
N LEU A 145 -10.96 -27.18 -4.21
CA LEU A 145 -10.94 -28.55 -3.69
C LEU A 145 -12.33 -28.99 -3.22
N SER A 146 -13.08 -28.10 -2.55
CA SER A 146 -14.48 -28.38 -2.16
C SER A 146 -15.37 -28.65 -3.38
N LYS A 147 -15.20 -27.93 -4.49
CA LYS A 147 -15.94 -28.17 -5.74
C LYS A 147 -15.55 -29.50 -6.41
N LEU A 148 -14.35 -29.99 -6.17
CA LEU A 148 -13.88 -31.29 -6.65
C LEU A 148 -14.35 -32.45 -5.76
N GLY A 149 -15.04 -32.13 -4.65
CA GLY A 149 -15.67 -33.14 -3.79
C GLY A 149 -14.86 -33.54 -2.55
N TYR A 150 -13.76 -32.88 -2.27
CA TYR A 150 -13.00 -33.09 -1.04
C TYR A 150 -13.73 -32.53 0.18
N THR A 151 -13.70 -33.26 1.28
CA THR A 151 -14.23 -32.79 2.57
C THR A 151 -13.35 -31.74 3.19
N LYS A 152 -13.89 -30.99 4.17
CA LYS A 152 -13.13 -30.00 4.91
C LYS A 152 -11.92 -30.62 5.62
N GLU A 153 -12.07 -31.80 6.17
CA GLU A 153 -11.01 -32.52 6.85
C GLU A 153 -9.87 -32.85 5.88
N GLU A 154 -10.20 -33.45 4.73
CA GLU A 154 -9.18 -33.76 3.70
C GLU A 154 -8.47 -32.52 3.19
N ILE A 155 -9.16 -31.39 3.04
CA ILE A 155 -8.56 -30.12 2.62
C ILE A 155 -7.62 -29.59 3.71
N ASN A 156 -8.05 -29.61 4.97
CA ASN A 156 -7.23 -29.13 6.08
C ASN A 156 -5.96 -29.99 6.28
N ASP A 157 -6.05 -31.29 6.04
CA ASP A 157 -4.89 -32.19 6.12
C ASP A 157 -3.92 -31.98 4.95
N PHE A 158 -4.40 -31.47 3.82
CA PHE A 158 -3.59 -31.24 2.62
C PHE A 158 -2.95 -29.87 2.58
N VAL A 159 -3.68 -28.81 2.97
CA VAL A 159 -3.23 -27.41 2.87
C VAL A 159 -2.40 -27.06 4.09
N ALA A 160 -1.21 -26.50 3.87
CA ALA A 160 -0.37 -26.02 4.96
C ALA A 160 -1.02 -24.86 5.72
N GLY A 161 -0.75 -24.81 7.03
CA GLY A 161 -1.20 -23.71 7.88
C GLY A 161 -0.58 -22.35 7.51
N PRO A 162 -1.09 -21.24 8.05
CA PRO A 162 -0.71 -19.87 7.65
C PRO A 162 0.78 -19.58 7.73
N GLY A 163 1.49 -20.15 8.70
CA GLY A 163 2.94 -19.97 8.86
C GLY A 163 3.77 -20.68 7.79
N PHE A 164 3.18 -21.57 6.98
CA PHE A 164 3.86 -22.36 5.94
C PHE A 164 3.25 -22.17 4.55
N GLN A 165 2.20 -21.40 4.44
CA GLN A 165 1.44 -21.21 3.20
C GLN A 165 2.32 -20.79 2.00
N ALA A 166 3.29 -19.91 2.21
CA ALA A 166 4.17 -19.45 1.15
C ALA A 166 4.99 -20.58 0.55
N TRP A 167 5.55 -21.45 1.38
CA TRP A 167 6.36 -22.59 0.91
C TRP A 167 5.52 -23.67 0.24
N TRP A 168 4.31 -23.92 0.76
CA TRP A 168 3.37 -24.81 0.12
C TRP A 168 3.02 -24.35 -1.29
N LEU A 169 2.76 -23.05 -1.48
CA LEU A 169 2.48 -22.45 -2.80
C LEU A 169 3.69 -22.42 -3.73
N MET A 170 4.91 -22.51 -3.20
CA MET A 170 6.13 -22.64 -4.00
C MET A 170 6.48 -24.09 -4.35
N ASN A 171 5.63 -25.06 -4.04
CA ASN A 171 5.88 -26.49 -4.18
C ASN A 171 7.11 -26.99 -3.38
N ASN A 172 7.44 -26.33 -2.27
CA ASN A 172 8.57 -26.69 -1.42
C ASN A 172 8.16 -27.59 -0.24
N LEU A 173 6.95 -28.12 -0.25
CA LEU A 173 6.33 -28.62 0.98
C LEU A 173 6.34 -30.11 1.20
N GLU A 174 6.94 -30.88 0.33
CA GLU A 174 7.19 -32.27 0.72
C GLU A 174 8.13 -32.28 1.93
N GLY A 175 7.55 -32.38 3.12
CA GLY A 175 8.28 -32.41 4.40
C GLY A 175 8.46 -31.08 5.13
N TRP A 176 7.86 -29.99 4.68
CA TRP A 176 7.91 -28.67 5.33
C TRP A 176 6.54 -28.25 5.85
N GLY A 177 6.40 -28.20 7.15
CA GLY A 177 5.16 -27.75 7.76
C GLY A 177 4.01 -28.70 7.51
N SER A 178 3.60 -29.31 8.55
CA SER A 178 2.32 -30.05 8.58
C SER A 178 1.16 -29.07 8.70
N PRO A 179 -0.02 -29.52 8.33
CA PRO A 179 -1.29 -28.81 8.56
C PRO A 179 -1.47 -28.43 10.02
#